data_4eba7109f546d91468fb52ecacc6f0dc
#
_entry.id   4eba7109f546d91468fb52ecacc6f0dc
#
_cell.length_a   1.000
_cell.length_b   1.000
_cell.length_c   1.000
_cell.angle_alpha   90.00
_cell.angle_beta   90.00
_cell.angle_gamma   90.00
#
_symmetry.space_group_name_H-M   'P 1'
#
loop_
_entity.id
_entity.type
_entity.pdbx_description
1 polymer ?
#
loop_
_entity_poly.entity_id
_entity_poly.type
_entity_poly.pdbx_seq_one_letter_code
_entity_poly.pdbx_strand_id
1 'polypeptide(L)'
;MKETITTPQMELLIYKYFEKSSLVIVPKFSRLNAVRYDDNTKRLGYRSENIVTHECDILSVTKNNFLREVEIKVSVSDFKADFKKKHNHEGNIKQFYYAVPYYILDKIKDLVPEQAGILVAEYNAELLSEHWQLKRYKKAIDNKSATPIDEEKLNKIFRIGYLKYWFYRKREK
;
A
#
# COMPACT_ATOMS: atom_id res chain seq x y z
N MET A 1 -2.86 20.91 21.71
CA MET A 1 -2.07 19.65 21.49
C MET A 1 -1.92 19.48 19.99
N LYS A 2 -0.76 19.00 19.52
CA LYS A 2 -0.56 18.74 18.09
C LYS A 2 -1.22 17.40 17.80
N GLU A 3 -2.27 17.41 16.97
CA GLU A 3 -2.97 16.18 16.59
C GLU A 3 -2.04 15.28 15.77
N THR A 4 -1.93 14.01 16.18
CA THR A 4 -1.12 13.00 15.52
C THR A 4 -2.01 11.93 14.92
N ILE A 5 -1.68 11.50 13.72
CA ILE A 5 -2.40 10.41 13.04
C ILE A 5 -1.67 9.08 13.26
N THR A 6 -2.44 8.03 13.48
CA THR A 6 -1.94 6.66 13.60
C THR A 6 -1.90 5.95 12.25
N THR A 7 -1.10 4.88 12.12
CA THR A 7 -1.07 4.06 10.91
C THR A 7 -2.45 3.49 10.52
N PRO A 8 -3.27 2.93 11.43
CA PRO A 8 -4.62 2.48 11.07
C PRO A 8 -5.55 3.59 10.56
N GLN A 9 -5.45 4.81 11.11
CA GLN A 9 -6.19 5.95 10.58
C GLN A 9 -5.73 6.31 9.18
N MET A 10 -4.42 6.30 8.92
CA MET A 10 -3.88 6.55 7.59
C MET A 10 -4.33 5.47 6.58
N GLU A 11 -4.31 4.18 6.96
CA GLU A 11 -4.83 3.08 6.13
C GLU A 11 -6.28 3.34 5.70
N LEU A 12 -7.15 3.78 6.64
CA LEU A 12 -8.55 4.10 6.34
C LEU A 12 -8.69 5.28 5.39
N LEU A 13 -7.88 6.33 5.55
CA LEU A 13 -7.88 7.48 4.63
C LEU A 13 -7.44 7.08 3.22
N ILE A 14 -6.42 6.23 3.09
CA ILE A 14 -5.96 5.71 1.80
C ILE A 14 -7.06 4.88 1.14
N TYR A 15 -7.74 4.01 1.91
CA TYR A 15 -8.88 3.27 1.42
C TYR A 15 -9.95 4.22 0.84
N LYS A 16 -10.44 5.19 1.61
CA LYS A 16 -11.44 6.18 1.18
C LYS A 16 -11.02 6.96 -0.06
N TYR A 17 -9.73 7.30 -0.15
CA TYR A 17 -9.19 8.06 -1.27
C TYR A 17 -9.21 7.26 -2.58
N PHE A 18 -8.90 5.96 -2.52
CA PHE A 18 -8.75 5.12 -3.70
C PHE A 18 -9.93 4.18 -3.98
N GLU A 19 -10.90 4.01 -3.08
CA GLU A 19 -11.99 3.03 -3.20
C GLU A 19 -12.72 3.12 -4.55
N LYS A 20 -13.04 4.34 -5.02
CA LYS A 20 -13.77 4.55 -6.29
C LYS A 20 -12.95 4.23 -7.54
N SER A 21 -11.61 4.21 -7.44
CA SER A 21 -10.67 3.98 -8.55
C SER A 21 -10.01 2.61 -8.53
N SER A 22 -10.31 1.80 -7.53
CA SER A 22 -9.70 0.48 -7.33
C SER A 22 -10.73 -0.64 -7.41
N LEU A 23 -10.28 -1.83 -7.83
CA LEU A 23 -11.01 -3.09 -7.73
C LEU A 23 -10.86 -3.69 -6.35
N VAL A 24 -9.65 -3.58 -5.78
CA VAL A 24 -9.32 -4.09 -4.44
C VAL A 24 -8.21 -3.25 -3.82
N ILE A 25 -8.25 -3.12 -2.49
CA ILE A 25 -7.23 -2.47 -1.67
C ILE A 25 -6.92 -3.41 -0.52
N VAL A 26 -5.65 -3.81 -0.37
CA VAL A 26 -5.22 -4.79 0.63
C VAL A 26 -4.13 -4.17 1.50
N PRO A 27 -4.36 -4.01 2.82
CA PRO A 27 -3.33 -3.52 3.73
C PRO A 27 -2.28 -4.60 4.02
N LYS A 28 -1.05 -4.17 4.30
CA LYS A 28 0.10 -5.02 4.69
C LYS A 28 0.28 -6.22 3.76
N PHE A 29 0.26 -5.94 2.46
CA PHE A 29 0.39 -6.97 1.45
C PHE A 29 1.83 -7.46 1.36
N SER A 30 2.05 -8.73 1.65
CA SER A 30 3.35 -9.37 1.55
C SER A 30 3.37 -10.45 0.47
N ARG A 31 4.56 -10.95 0.15
CA ARG A 31 4.76 -12.05 -0.80
C ARG A 31 3.79 -13.19 -0.53
N LEU A 32 3.13 -13.65 -1.58
CA LEU A 32 2.37 -14.89 -1.55
C LEU A 32 3.34 -16.07 -1.56
N ASN A 33 3.53 -16.69 -0.42
CA ASN A 33 4.04 -18.06 -0.40
C ASN A 33 2.86 -18.98 -0.67
N ALA A 34 2.66 -19.35 -1.93
CA ALA A 34 1.72 -20.41 -2.26
C ALA A 34 2.35 -21.73 -1.86
N VAL A 35 1.78 -22.38 -0.84
CA VAL A 35 2.10 -23.76 -0.54
C VAL A 35 1.39 -24.60 -1.59
N ARG A 36 2.12 -25.21 -2.52
CA ARG A 36 1.60 -26.26 -3.41
C ARG A 36 2.03 -27.62 -2.89
N TYR A 37 1.08 -28.54 -2.81
CA TYR A 37 1.40 -29.96 -2.68
C TYR A 37 1.90 -30.44 -4.05
N ASP A 38 3.12 -30.97 -4.07
CA ASP A 38 3.69 -31.59 -5.26
C ASP A 38 3.33 -33.07 -5.25
N ASP A 39 2.39 -33.44 -6.10
CA ASP A 39 1.90 -34.84 -6.21
C ASP A 39 2.99 -35.84 -6.59
N ASN A 40 4.04 -35.40 -7.30
CA ASN A 40 5.15 -36.27 -7.74
C ASN A 40 6.14 -36.55 -6.61
N THR A 41 6.39 -35.57 -5.75
CA THR A 41 7.36 -35.71 -4.63
C THR A 41 6.68 -35.99 -3.30
N LYS A 42 5.33 -35.91 -3.23
CA LYS A 42 4.52 -36.00 -1.99
C LYS A 42 5.00 -35.03 -0.90
N ARG A 43 5.59 -33.90 -1.30
CA ARG A 43 6.12 -32.89 -0.38
C ARG A 43 5.39 -31.56 -0.59
N LEU A 44 5.25 -30.80 0.50
CA LEU A 44 4.80 -29.41 0.45
C LEU A 44 5.96 -28.56 -0.11
N GLY A 45 5.82 -28.13 -1.35
CA GLY A 45 6.75 -27.20 -1.99
C GLY A 45 6.24 -25.76 -1.88
N TYR A 46 7.14 -24.81 -1.64
CA TYR A 46 6.84 -23.38 -1.68
C TYR A 46 7.17 -22.85 -3.08
N ARG A 47 6.17 -22.50 -3.85
CA ARG A 47 6.36 -21.71 -5.07
C ARG A 47 6.03 -20.25 -4.74
N SER A 48 7.03 -19.39 -4.67
CA SER A 48 6.83 -17.96 -4.51
C SER A 48 6.52 -17.33 -5.87
N GLU A 49 5.26 -17.15 -6.19
CA GLU A 49 4.87 -16.21 -7.22
C GLU A 49 4.84 -14.82 -6.58
N ASN A 50 5.89 -14.05 -6.79
CA ASN A 50 6.00 -12.72 -6.23
C ASN A 50 5.13 -11.75 -7.05
N ILE A 51 3.98 -11.35 -6.51
CA ILE A 51 3.19 -10.23 -7.04
C ILE A 51 3.91 -8.92 -6.73
N VAL A 52 4.51 -8.84 -5.53
CA VAL A 52 5.38 -7.75 -5.08
C VAL A 52 6.70 -8.32 -4.55
N THR A 53 7.76 -7.56 -4.63
CA THR A 53 9.11 -7.98 -4.20
C THR A 53 9.35 -7.86 -2.71
N HIS A 54 8.53 -7.08 -2.00
CA HIS A 54 8.60 -6.80 -0.57
C HIS A 54 7.21 -6.73 0.06
N GLU A 55 7.15 -6.55 1.37
CA GLU A 55 5.90 -6.21 2.06
C GLU A 55 5.63 -4.71 1.88
N CYS A 56 4.47 -4.37 1.32
CA CYS A 56 3.99 -3.00 1.19
C CYS A 56 2.87 -2.71 2.19
N ASP A 57 2.78 -1.47 2.68
CA ASP A 57 1.74 -1.11 3.64
C ASP A 57 0.35 -1.21 3.01
N ILE A 58 0.19 -0.74 1.77
CA ILE A 58 -1.07 -0.87 1.01
C ILE A 58 -0.76 -1.27 -0.44
N LEU A 59 -1.36 -2.36 -0.90
CA LEU A 59 -1.44 -2.71 -2.31
C LEU A 59 -2.86 -2.44 -2.82
N SER A 60 -2.98 -1.74 -3.94
CA SER A 60 -4.25 -1.47 -4.62
C SER A 60 -4.17 -1.94 -6.07
N VAL A 61 -5.24 -2.56 -6.56
CA VAL A 61 -5.42 -2.86 -7.98
C VAL A 61 -6.39 -1.87 -8.57
N THR A 62 -5.97 -1.12 -9.58
CA THR A 62 -6.83 -0.15 -10.28
C THR A 62 -7.90 -0.85 -11.12
N LYS A 63 -8.93 -0.13 -11.58
CA LYS A 63 -9.97 -0.66 -12.47
C LYS A 63 -9.43 -1.21 -13.80
N ASN A 64 -8.23 -0.79 -14.20
CA ASN A 64 -7.55 -1.28 -15.40
C ASN A 64 -6.49 -2.35 -15.08
N ASN A 65 -6.60 -3.04 -13.95
CA ASN A 65 -5.73 -4.13 -13.50
C ASN A 65 -4.27 -3.74 -13.26
N PHE A 66 -3.94 -2.45 -13.11
CA PHE A 66 -2.58 -2.04 -12.74
C PHE A 66 -2.41 -2.03 -11.22
N LEU A 67 -1.20 -2.36 -10.77
CA LEU A 67 -0.83 -2.29 -9.36
C LEU A 67 -0.48 -0.85 -8.97
N ARG A 68 -0.95 -0.45 -7.79
CA ARG A 68 -0.56 0.77 -7.09
C ARG A 68 -0.12 0.39 -5.69
N GLU A 69 0.99 0.95 -5.28
CA GLU A 69 1.55 0.77 -3.94
C GLU A 69 1.52 2.08 -3.18
N VAL A 70 1.22 2.00 -1.89
CA VAL A 70 1.30 3.15 -0.98
C VAL A 70 2.05 2.73 0.28
N GLU A 71 3.12 3.45 0.59
CA GLU A 71 3.90 3.34 1.82
C GLU A 71 3.48 4.43 2.81
N ILE A 72 3.21 4.04 4.06
CA ILE A 72 2.78 4.94 5.12
C ILE A 72 3.98 5.33 5.97
N LYS A 73 4.21 6.62 6.13
CA LYS A 73 5.30 7.15 6.96
C LYS A 73 4.74 8.21 7.91
N VAL A 74 4.63 7.89 9.19
CA VAL A 74 4.05 8.79 10.19
C VAL A 74 5.10 9.65 10.90
N SER A 75 6.39 9.39 10.68
CA SER A 75 7.49 10.17 11.21
C SER A 75 8.63 10.36 10.20
N VAL A 76 9.44 11.40 10.40
CA VAL A 76 10.63 11.66 9.56
C VAL A 76 11.68 10.57 9.72
N SER A 77 11.82 9.99 10.92
CA SER A 77 12.76 8.90 11.18
C SER A 77 12.36 7.62 10.44
N ASP A 78 11.08 7.30 10.43
CA ASP A 78 10.52 6.17 9.69
C ASP A 78 10.71 6.35 8.17
N PHE A 79 10.41 7.55 7.65
CA PHE A 79 10.65 7.88 6.25
C PHE A 79 12.12 7.70 5.87
N LYS A 80 13.07 8.22 6.68
CA LYS A 80 14.52 8.08 6.41
C LYS A 80 15.02 6.65 6.54
N ALA A 81 14.42 5.83 7.40
CA ALA A 81 14.78 4.43 7.56
C ALA A 81 14.45 3.60 6.31
N ASP A 82 13.46 4.02 5.53
CA ASP A 82 13.05 3.36 4.30
C ASP A 82 14.14 3.36 3.23
N PHE A 83 14.89 4.45 3.09
CA PHE A 83 16.02 4.53 2.16
C PHE A 83 17.18 3.60 2.50
N LYS A 84 17.30 3.18 3.76
CA LYS A 84 18.33 2.19 4.18
C LYS A 84 17.92 0.77 3.82
N LYS A 85 16.63 0.53 3.66
CA LYS A 85 16.12 -0.73 3.17
C LYS A 85 16.31 -0.71 1.65
N LYS A 86 17.10 -1.64 1.10
CA LYS A 86 17.22 -1.83 -0.36
C LYS A 86 15.91 -2.40 -0.92
N HIS A 87 14.80 -1.70 -0.72
CA HIS A 87 13.54 -2.01 -1.35
C HIS A 87 13.58 -1.43 -2.75
N ASN A 88 13.75 -2.32 -3.71
CA ASN A 88 13.38 -1.97 -5.06
C ASN A 88 11.86 -1.96 -5.09
N HIS A 89 11.24 -0.76 -5.02
CA HIS A 89 9.86 -0.55 -5.47
C HIS A 89 9.75 -0.79 -6.99
N GLU A 90 10.74 -1.50 -7.52
CA GLU A 90 10.84 -1.98 -8.87
C GLU A 90 10.01 -3.26 -8.97
N GLY A 91 9.29 -3.37 -10.01
CA GLY A 91 8.42 -4.47 -10.30
C GLY A 91 7.27 -3.97 -11.17
N ASN A 92 6.19 -4.69 -11.20
CA ASN A 92 5.03 -4.35 -11.99
C ASN A 92 4.12 -3.29 -11.32
N ILE A 93 4.70 -2.39 -10.50
CA ILE A 93 3.98 -1.28 -9.85
C ILE A 93 3.84 -0.13 -10.85
N LYS A 94 2.60 0.24 -11.17
CA LYS A 94 2.27 1.36 -12.06
C LYS A 94 2.44 2.71 -11.39
N GLN A 95 2.02 2.82 -10.12
CA GLN A 95 2.06 4.04 -9.32
C GLN A 95 2.54 3.73 -7.92
N PHE A 96 3.50 4.52 -7.45
CA PHE A 96 4.00 4.44 -6.08
C PHE A 96 3.78 5.77 -5.35
N TYR A 97 3.27 5.71 -4.13
CA TYR A 97 2.99 6.86 -3.29
C TYR A 97 3.56 6.69 -1.88
N TYR A 98 4.05 7.78 -1.32
CA TYR A 98 4.18 7.93 0.13
C TYR A 98 2.94 8.63 0.68
N ALA A 99 2.33 8.07 1.74
CA ALA A 99 1.26 8.69 2.50
C ALA A 99 1.81 9.20 3.83
N VAL A 100 1.74 10.50 4.05
CA VAL A 100 2.40 11.18 5.16
C VAL A 100 1.47 12.18 5.83
N PRO A 101 1.59 12.44 7.14
CA PRO A 101 0.87 13.52 7.78
C PRO A 101 1.49 14.88 7.42
N TYR A 102 0.65 15.92 7.40
CA TYR A 102 1.03 17.29 7.04
C TYR A 102 2.25 17.82 7.81
N TYR A 103 2.39 17.44 9.07
CA TYR A 103 3.42 17.98 9.97
C TYR A 103 4.85 17.45 9.69
N ILE A 104 5.01 16.45 8.81
CA ILE A 104 6.34 16.01 8.36
C ILE A 104 6.63 16.37 6.91
N LEU A 105 5.65 16.84 6.14
CA LEU A 105 5.74 17.07 4.70
C LEU A 105 6.94 17.95 4.34
N ASP A 106 7.10 19.11 4.98
CA ASP A 106 8.18 20.07 4.65
C ASP A 106 9.58 19.48 4.89
N LYS A 107 9.69 18.48 5.77
CA LYS A 107 10.98 17.84 6.10
C LYS A 107 11.33 16.70 5.14
N ILE A 108 10.37 16.23 4.34
CA ILE A 108 10.58 15.02 3.50
C ILE A 108 10.33 15.27 2.01
N LYS A 109 9.59 16.32 1.64
CA LYS A 109 9.13 16.54 0.26
C LYS A 109 10.25 16.55 -0.78
N ASP A 110 11.41 17.12 -0.43
CA ASP A 110 12.58 17.21 -1.30
C ASP A 110 13.44 15.93 -1.29
N LEU A 111 13.14 14.99 -0.40
CA LEU A 111 13.79 13.69 -0.31
C LEU A 111 13.01 12.60 -1.06
N VAL A 112 11.76 12.86 -1.41
CA VAL A 112 10.90 11.87 -2.10
C VAL A 112 11.39 11.71 -3.55
N PRO A 113 11.65 10.47 -4.00
CA PRO A 113 12.05 10.19 -5.38
C PRO A 113 11.12 10.84 -6.40
N GLU A 114 11.67 11.26 -7.55
CA GLU A 114 10.93 11.99 -8.58
C GLU A 114 9.68 11.22 -9.03
N GLN A 115 9.81 9.91 -9.25
CA GLN A 115 8.73 9.04 -9.71
C GLN A 115 7.64 8.81 -8.66
N ALA A 116 7.95 8.94 -7.36
CA ALA A 116 6.99 8.71 -6.30
C ALA A 116 6.05 9.91 -6.12
N GLY A 117 4.76 9.61 -5.89
CA GLY A 117 3.78 10.61 -5.49
C GLY A 117 3.76 10.83 -3.98
N ILE A 118 3.09 11.89 -3.54
CA ILE A 118 2.89 12.21 -2.12
C ILE A 118 1.41 12.43 -1.86
N LEU A 119 0.87 11.68 -0.92
CA LEU A 119 -0.44 11.87 -0.33
C LEU A 119 -0.26 12.45 1.08
N VAL A 120 -0.99 13.51 1.41
CA VAL A 120 -0.85 14.20 2.69
C VAL A 120 -2.13 14.09 3.48
N ALA A 121 -2.04 13.58 4.70
CA ALA A 121 -3.13 13.63 5.66
C ALA A 121 -3.13 15.00 6.36
N GLU A 122 -4.20 15.76 6.17
CA GLU A 122 -4.45 17.05 6.78
C GLU A 122 -5.51 16.93 7.87
N TYR A 123 -5.29 17.64 8.96
CA TYR A 123 -6.27 17.74 10.06
C TYR A 123 -7.10 19.00 9.89
N ASN A 124 -8.42 18.85 9.94
CA ASN A 124 -9.36 19.96 9.94
C ASN A 124 -10.34 19.82 11.12
N ALA A 125 -10.17 20.65 12.13
CA ALA A 125 -10.99 20.66 13.33
C ALA A 125 -12.46 21.07 13.09
N GLU A 126 -12.76 21.74 11.97
CA GLU A 126 -14.12 22.23 11.65
C GLU A 126 -15.02 21.11 11.09
N LEU A 127 -14.46 19.94 10.75
CA LEU A 127 -15.26 18.82 10.27
C LEU A 127 -15.94 18.08 11.41
N LEU A 128 -17.26 17.89 11.30
CA LEU A 128 -18.11 17.35 12.36
C LEU A 128 -17.81 15.89 12.76
N SER A 129 -17.24 15.06 11.87
CA SER A 129 -17.07 13.62 12.15
C SER A 129 -15.72 13.05 11.76
N GLU A 130 -15.06 13.58 10.77
CA GLU A 130 -13.79 13.06 10.26
C GLU A 130 -12.79 14.18 10.12
N HIS A 131 -12.04 14.44 11.19
CA HIS A 131 -11.09 15.55 11.23
C HIS A 131 -9.88 15.36 10.31
N TRP A 132 -9.61 14.14 9.84
CA TRP A 132 -8.51 13.85 8.93
C TRP A 132 -8.99 13.64 7.50
N GLN A 133 -8.30 14.25 6.54
CA GLN A 133 -8.54 14.09 5.10
C GLN A 133 -7.25 13.80 4.38
N LEU A 134 -7.29 12.95 3.34
CA LEU A 134 -6.14 12.67 2.49
C LEU A 134 -6.23 13.50 1.21
N LYS A 135 -5.18 14.27 0.92
CA LYS A 135 -5.05 15.05 -0.30
C LYS A 135 -3.79 14.65 -1.07
N ARG A 136 -3.83 14.77 -2.39
CA ARG A 136 -2.66 14.55 -3.22
C ARG A 136 -1.84 15.84 -3.32
N TYR A 137 -0.65 15.82 -2.72
CA TYR A 137 0.33 16.89 -2.82
C TYR A 137 1.15 16.79 -4.12
N LYS A 138 1.64 15.58 -4.46
CA LYS A 138 2.42 15.27 -5.66
C LYS A 138 1.85 14.06 -6.35
N LYS A 139 1.62 14.14 -7.67
CA LYS A 139 1.19 12.99 -8.46
C LYS A 139 2.38 12.05 -8.68
N ALA A 140 2.16 10.73 -8.55
CA ALA A 140 3.14 9.75 -8.99
C ALA A 140 3.31 9.77 -10.51
N ILE A 141 4.54 9.58 -10.97
CA ILE A 141 4.82 9.36 -12.39
C ILE A 141 4.52 7.89 -12.70
N ASP A 142 3.71 7.64 -13.72
CA ASP A 142 3.35 6.30 -14.13
C ASP A 142 4.56 5.53 -14.65
N ASN A 143 4.84 4.36 -14.08
CA ASN A 143 5.81 3.44 -14.65
C ASN A 143 5.32 2.91 -16.01
N LYS A 144 6.00 3.32 -17.07
CA LYS A 144 5.62 2.96 -18.46
C LYS A 144 5.83 1.48 -18.77
N SER A 145 6.72 0.80 -18.06
CA SER A 145 6.99 -0.64 -18.24
C SER A 145 6.01 -1.53 -17.48
N ALA A 146 5.20 -0.98 -16.57
CA ALA A 146 4.20 -1.74 -15.84
C ALA A 146 3.10 -2.24 -16.77
N THR A 147 2.73 -3.49 -16.61
CA THR A 147 1.66 -4.17 -17.35
C THR A 147 0.48 -4.48 -16.44
N PRO A 148 -0.75 -4.55 -16.97
CA PRO A 148 -1.89 -5.02 -16.21
C PRO A 148 -1.65 -6.45 -15.69
N ILE A 149 -2.09 -6.73 -14.48
CA ILE A 149 -2.05 -8.11 -13.97
C ILE A 149 -3.16 -8.94 -14.63
N ASP A 150 -2.89 -10.23 -14.78
CA ASP A 150 -3.85 -11.20 -15.28
C ASP A 150 -4.93 -11.52 -14.23
N GLU A 151 -5.97 -12.23 -14.67
CA GLU A 151 -7.09 -12.61 -13.81
C GLU A 151 -6.66 -13.55 -12.68
N GLU A 152 -5.70 -14.43 -12.92
CA GLU A 152 -5.20 -15.34 -11.90
C GLU A 152 -4.56 -14.58 -10.73
N LYS A 153 -3.69 -13.61 -11.03
CA LYS A 153 -3.08 -12.74 -10.02
C LYS A 153 -4.11 -11.88 -9.31
N LEU A 154 -5.08 -11.34 -10.05
CA LEU A 154 -6.17 -10.55 -9.48
C LEU A 154 -6.96 -11.40 -8.47
N ASN A 155 -7.37 -12.62 -8.82
CA ASN A 155 -8.09 -13.53 -7.94
C ASN A 155 -7.27 -13.91 -6.70
N LYS A 156 -5.95 -14.07 -6.83
CA LYS A 156 -5.05 -14.28 -5.68
C LYS A 156 -5.06 -13.08 -4.73
N ILE A 157 -5.02 -11.85 -5.26
CA ILE A 157 -5.07 -10.63 -4.44
C ILE A 157 -6.41 -10.51 -3.72
N PHE A 158 -7.54 -10.77 -4.39
CA PHE A 158 -8.87 -10.80 -3.77
C PHE A 158 -8.92 -11.80 -2.61
N ARG A 159 -8.42 -13.01 -2.84
CA ARG A 159 -8.38 -14.05 -1.80
C ARG A 159 -7.57 -13.62 -0.58
N ILE A 160 -6.43 -12.96 -0.78
CA ILE A 160 -5.62 -12.47 0.33
C ILE A 160 -6.35 -11.38 1.10
N GLY A 161 -6.95 -10.42 0.40
CA GLY A 161 -7.73 -9.36 1.03
C GLY A 161 -8.86 -9.94 1.90
N TYR A 162 -9.59 -10.92 1.36
CA TYR A 162 -10.64 -11.63 2.09
C TYR A 162 -10.12 -12.35 3.34
N LEU A 163 -9.01 -13.10 3.21
CA LEU A 163 -8.42 -13.81 4.35
C LEU A 163 -7.90 -12.86 5.43
N LYS A 164 -7.31 -11.73 5.03
CA LYS A 164 -6.88 -10.69 5.97
C LYS A 164 -8.05 -10.06 6.72
N TYR A 165 -9.16 -9.76 6.05
CA TYR A 165 -10.36 -9.27 6.70
C TYR A 165 -10.80 -10.21 7.85
N TRP A 166 -10.91 -11.51 7.59
CA TRP A 166 -11.29 -12.49 8.62
C TRP A 166 -10.24 -12.64 9.72
N PHE A 167 -8.98 -12.53 9.39
CA PHE A 167 -7.90 -12.56 10.39
C PHE A 167 -7.98 -11.38 11.36
N TYR A 168 -8.25 -10.17 10.88
CA TYR A 168 -8.44 -9.00 11.73
C TYR A 168 -9.71 -9.12 12.58
N ARG A 169 -10.84 -9.55 11.99
CA ARG A 169 -12.10 -9.74 12.73
C ARG A 169 -12.00 -10.74 13.88
N LYS A 170 -11.16 -11.76 13.77
CA LYS A 170 -10.92 -12.73 14.85
C LYS A 170 -10.15 -12.13 16.04
N ARG A 171 -9.38 -11.06 15.82
CA ARG A 171 -8.58 -10.39 16.86
C ARG A 171 -9.34 -9.31 17.63
N GLU A 172 -10.47 -8.86 17.10
CA GLU A 172 -11.34 -7.87 17.76
C GLU A 172 -12.26 -8.48 18.83
N LYS A 173 -12.18 -9.80 19.04
CA LYS A 173 -12.86 -10.53 20.14
C LYS A 173 -11.89 -10.81 21.28
#